data_a6e62cdb4c5dcc1eedc19f736e331009
#
_entry.id   a6e62cdb4c5dcc1eedc19f736e331009
#
_cell.length_a   1.000
_cell.length_b   1.000
_cell.length_c   1.000
_cell.angle_alpha   90.00
_cell.angle_beta   90.00
_cell.angle_gamma   90.00
#
_symmetry.space_group_name_H-M   'P 1'
#
loop_
_entity.id
_entity.type
_entity.pdbx_description
1 polymer ?
#
loop_
_entity_poly.entity_id
_entity_poly.type
_entity_poly.pdbx_seq_one_letter_code
_entity_poly.pdbx_strand_id
1 'polypeptide(L)'
;ITKLSELIDPEVMGDMVSARIPKKLRVAPFAKIDDTLQGVPGDTITVPAYTYIGDASDVAEGGEVAIEKMTTSTRKATIKKAMKGIGLTDEAVLSGYGNPVGEANTQLAQAIAAKVDNDCMDALQTASLIYDDSQAQISYNAIVDAVDLFEEEMGCSDKVLFIHPKQVTQLRKNPDFLSAD
;
A
#
# COMPACT_ATOMS: atom_id res chain seq x y z
N ILE A 1 38.54 -0.15 29.08
CA ILE A 1 37.65 -1.33 29.09
C ILE A 1 36.44 -0.92 28.26
N THR A 2 36.34 -1.47 27.04
CA THR A 2 35.22 -1.24 26.12
C THR A 2 33.96 -1.79 26.77
N LYS A 3 32.96 -0.95 26.99
CA LYS A 3 31.66 -1.38 27.51
C LYS A 3 30.87 -2.01 26.40
N LEU A 4 30.07 -3.03 26.70
CA LEU A 4 29.23 -3.74 25.70
C LEU A 4 28.21 -2.79 25.00
N SER A 5 27.81 -1.70 25.67
CA SER A 5 27.00 -0.63 25.12
C SER A 5 27.69 0.17 24.00
N GLU A 6 29.03 0.05 23.88
CA GLU A 6 29.83 0.67 22.81
C GLU A 6 30.00 -0.26 21.60
N LEU A 7 29.59 -1.53 21.70
CA LEU A 7 29.67 -2.52 20.61
C LEU A 7 28.41 -2.55 19.74
N ILE A 8 27.30 -1.99 20.21
CA ILE A 8 26.06 -1.90 19.44
C ILE A 8 25.87 -0.44 19.04
N ASP A 9 26.28 -0.11 17.82
CA ASP A 9 26.07 1.20 17.23
C ASP A 9 24.62 1.35 16.79
N PRO A 10 23.85 2.31 17.37
CA PRO A 10 22.46 2.54 16.98
C PRO A 10 22.28 2.95 15.52
N GLU A 11 23.29 3.62 14.92
CA GLU A 11 23.24 4.04 13.52
C GLU A 11 23.35 2.83 12.60
N VAL A 12 24.31 1.92 12.88
CA VAL A 12 24.44 0.65 12.12
C VAL A 12 23.19 -0.21 12.25
N MET A 13 22.56 -0.26 13.43
CA MET A 13 21.30 -0.97 13.63
C MET A 13 20.16 -0.31 12.83
N GLY A 14 20.10 1.00 12.80
CA GLY A 14 19.15 1.76 12.00
C GLY A 14 19.26 1.44 10.52
N ASP A 15 20.46 1.42 9.98
CA ASP A 15 20.74 1.07 8.59
C ASP A 15 20.35 -0.39 8.27
N MET A 16 20.68 -1.32 9.16
CA MET A 16 20.29 -2.73 9.01
C MET A 16 18.78 -2.95 9.01
N VAL A 17 18.04 -2.21 9.85
CA VAL A 17 16.58 -2.23 9.88
C VAL A 17 16.03 -1.64 8.58
N SER A 18 16.53 -0.46 8.17
CA SER A 18 16.11 0.23 6.96
C SER A 18 16.28 -0.62 5.70
N ALA A 19 17.40 -1.34 5.58
CA ALA A 19 17.65 -2.25 4.46
C ALA A 19 16.72 -3.49 4.42
N ARG A 20 16.09 -3.84 5.54
CA ARG A 20 15.17 -4.98 5.63
C ARG A 20 13.71 -4.61 5.37
N ILE A 21 13.31 -3.36 5.59
CA ILE A 21 11.92 -2.89 5.42
C ILE A 21 11.40 -3.17 4.01
N PRO A 22 12.07 -2.77 2.90
CA PRO A 22 11.55 -2.96 1.55
C PRO A 22 11.24 -4.42 1.22
N LYS A 23 12.02 -5.35 1.75
CA LYS A 23 11.84 -6.79 1.52
C LYS A 23 10.62 -7.38 2.23
N LYS A 24 10.06 -6.66 3.19
CA LYS A 24 8.90 -7.09 3.99
C LYS A 24 7.59 -6.42 3.55
N LEU A 25 7.67 -5.35 2.76
CA LEU A 25 6.51 -4.66 2.20
C LEU A 25 5.82 -5.55 1.16
N ARG A 26 4.49 -5.60 1.19
CA ARG A 26 3.66 -6.39 0.27
C ARG A 26 2.68 -5.56 -0.53
N VAL A 27 2.09 -4.55 0.08
CA VAL A 27 1.08 -3.67 -0.55
C VAL A 27 1.73 -2.40 -1.07
N ALA A 28 2.59 -1.77 -0.29
CA ALA A 28 3.24 -0.51 -0.63
C ALA A 28 3.99 -0.50 -1.98
N PRO A 29 4.64 -1.59 -2.47
CA PRO A 29 5.29 -1.59 -3.77
C PRO A 29 4.35 -1.34 -4.97
N PHE A 30 3.04 -1.54 -4.80
CA PHE A 30 2.02 -1.26 -5.82
C PHE A 30 1.47 0.15 -5.75
N ALA A 31 1.83 0.91 -4.71
CA ALA A 31 1.44 2.31 -4.57
C ALA A 31 2.39 3.23 -5.35
N LYS A 32 1.84 4.33 -5.88
CA LYS A 32 2.66 5.38 -6.49
C LYS A 32 3.43 6.11 -5.39
N ILE A 33 4.76 6.14 -5.53
CA ILE A 33 5.63 6.88 -4.61
C ILE A 33 5.69 8.33 -5.06
N ASP A 34 5.54 9.27 -4.11
CA ASP A 34 5.68 10.70 -4.31
C ASP A 34 6.75 11.24 -3.35
N ASP A 35 7.87 11.66 -3.90
CA ASP A 35 9.04 12.16 -3.17
C ASP A 35 9.06 13.70 -3.07
N THR A 36 7.99 14.40 -3.44
CA THR A 36 7.93 15.87 -3.54
C THR A 36 8.31 16.57 -2.23
N LEU A 37 7.99 15.97 -1.07
CA LEU A 37 8.31 16.53 0.25
C LEU A 37 9.62 15.99 0.85
N GLN A 38 10.39 15.19 0.13
CA GLN A 38 11.65 14.67 0.64
C GLN A 38 12.67 15.81 0.81
N GLY A 39 13.05 16.10 2.07
CA GLY A 39 13.99 17.17 2.39
C GLY A 39 13.43 18.59 2.28
N VAL A 40 12.14 18.76 2.06
CA VAL A 40 11.46 20.07 1.96
C VAL A 40 10.56 20.26 3.18
N PRO A 41 10.53 21.47 3.79
CA PRO A 41 9.62 21.74 4.91
C PRO A 41 8.17 21.69 4.44
N GLY A 42 7.33 20.94 5.20
CA GLY A 42 5.92 20.75 4.94
C GLY A 42 5.47 19.35 5.42
N ASP A 43 4.19 19.23 5.77
CA ASP A 43 3.60 17.99 6.27
C ASP A 43 2.41 17.52 5.41
N THR A 44 2.00 18.34 4.44
CA THR A 44 0.79 18.07 3.65
C THR A 44 1.05 18.33 2.18
N ILE A 45 0.72 17.34 1.35
CA ILE A 45 0.68 17.46 -0.11
C ILE A 45 -0.77 17.57 -0.55
N THR A 46 -1.04 18.52 -1.45
CA THR A 46 -2.33 18.64 -2.12
C THR A 46 -2.20 18.10 -3.54
N VAL A 47 -2.84 16.97 -3.82
CA VAL A 47 -2.84 16.36 -5.14
C VAL A 47 -4.11 16.77 -5.87
N PRO A 48 -4.03 17.46 -7.03
CA PRO A 48 -5.19 17.75 -7.84
C PRO A 48 -5.68 16.47 -8.53
N ALA A 49 -6.99 16.25 -8.52
CA ALA A 49 -7.67 15.24 -9.30
C ALA A 49 -8.55 15.93 -10.34
N TYR A 50 -8.38 15.57 -11.61
CA TYR A 50 -9.14 16.13 -12.71
C TYR A 50 -10.27 15.18 -13.07
N THR A 51 -11.46 15.73 -13.29
CA THR A 51 -12.59 14.95 -13.79
C THR A 51 -12.55 14.97 -15.32
N TYR A 52 -12.83 13.83 -15.94
CA TYR A 52 -12.94 13.72 -17.39
C TYR A 52 -14.07 14.65 -17.90
N ILE A 53 -13.80 15.38 -18.97
CA ILE A 53 -14.72 16.37 -19.53
C ILE A 53 -15.82 15.76 -20.42
N GLY A 54 -15.78 14.44 -20.66
CA GLY A 54 -16.71 13.75 -21.57
C GLY A 54 -16.14 13.55 -22.96
N ASP A 55 -16.89 12.82 -23.79
CA ASP A 55 -16.48 12.50 -25.16
C ASP A 55 -16.70 13.69 -26.10
N ALA A 56 -15.91 13.74 -27.16
CA ALA A 56 -16.10 14.74 -28.21
C ALA A 56 -17.42 14.51 -28.97
N SER A 57 -18.14 15.60 -29.23
CA SER A 57 -19.37 15.56 -30.02
C SER A 57 -19.13 16.01 -31.48
N ASP A 58 -19.89 15.44 -32.42
CA ASP A 58 -19.87 15.88 -33.81
C ASP A 58 -20.48 17.27 -33.92
N VAL A 59 -19.79 18.16 -34.65
CA VAL A 59 -20.25 19.53 -34.91
C VAL A 59 -20.45 19.71 -36.42
N ALA A 60 -21.62 20.17 -36.80
CA ALA A 60 -21.90 20.48 -38.20
C ALA A 60 -21.04 21.65 -38.69
N GLU A 61 -20.80 21.73 -40.01
CA GLU A 61 -20.04 22.81 -40.64
C GLU A 61 -20.68 24.18 -40.35
N GLY A 62 -19.90 25.06 -39.69
CA GLY A 62 -20.37 26.38 -39.20
C GLY A 62 -21.06 26.35 -37.85
N GLY A 63 -21.11 25.20 -37.17
CA GLY A 63 -21.65 25.08 -35.80
C GLY A 63 -20.71 25.62 -34.74
N GLU A 64 -21.25 26.09 -33.61
CA GLU A 64 -20.47 26.50 -32.46
C GLU A 64 -20.08 25.28 -31.62
N VAL A 65 -18.81 25.24 -31.17
CA VAL A 65 -18.30 24.21 -30.24
C VAL A 65 -18.55 24.68 -28.82
N ALA A 66 -19.23 23.86 -28.03
CA ALA A 66 -19.40 24.12 -26.60
C ALA A 66 -18.04 24.05 -25.89
N ILE A 67 -17.70 25.11 -25.16
CA ILE A 67 -16.49 25.14 -24.32
C ILE A 67 -16.85 24.63 -22.93
N GLU A 68 -16.38 23.44 -22.62
CA GLU A 68 -16.60 22.85 -21.31
C GLU A 68 -15.52 23.27 -20.31
N LYS A 69 -15.92 23.42 -19.05
CA LYS A 69 -15.01 23.77 -17.96
C LYS A 69 -14.48 22.52 -17.30
N MET A 70 -13.16 22.38 -17.32
CA MET A 70 -12.48 21.33 -16.56
C MET A 70 -12.67 21.54 -15.06
N THR A 71 -13.27 20.57 -14.39
CA THR A 71 -13.45 20.56 -12.93
C THR A 71 -12.29 19.85 -12.26
N THR A 72 -11.78 20.48 -11.20
CA THR A 72 -10.69 19.91 -10.39
C THR A 72 -11.16 19.70 -8.97
N SER A 73 -10.88 18.55 -8.42
CA SER A 73 -10.97 18.27 -7.00
C SER A 73 -9.57 18.18 -6.40
N THR A 74 -9.44 18.40 -5.10
CA THR A 74 -8.16 18.31 -4.41
C THR A 74 -8.23 17.23 -3.34
N ARG A 75 -7.22 16.35 -3.34
CA ARG A 75 -7.02 15.40 -2.25
C ARG A 75 -5.80 15.84 -1.44
N LYS A 76 -5.91 15.80 -0.12
CA LYS A 76 -4.82 16.13 0.80
C LYS A 76 -4.23 14.86 1.37
N ALA A 77 -2.92 14.72 1.28
CA ALA A 77 -2.17 13.67 1.95
C ALA A 77 -1.26 14.30 2.99
N THR A 78 -1.32 13.82 4.24
CA THR A 78 -0.51 14.32 5.35
C THR A 78 0.54 13.28 5.74
N ILE A 79 1.78 13.71 5.92
CA ILE A 79 2.87 12.87 6.37
C ILE A 79 2.63 12.42 7.80
N LYS A 80 2.75 11.13 8.06
CA LYS A 80 2.66 10.53 9.39
C LYS A 80 4.02 10.03 9.84
N LYS A 81 4.34 10.24 11.10
CA LYS A 81 5.55 9.69 11.72
C LYS A 81 5.22 8.36 12.38
N ALA A 82 5.85 7.28 11.93
CA ALA A 82 5.76 5.97 12.54
C ALA A 82 7.08 5.63 13.24
N MET A 83 6.99 5.21 14.51
CA MET A 83 8.16 4.82 15.32
C MET A 83 7.85 3.57 16.13
N LYS A 84 8.88 2.75 16.33
CA LYS A 84 8.84 1.60 17.24
C LYS A 84 10.19 1.47 17.92
N GLY A 85 10.20 1.20 19.23
CA GLY A 85 11.40 0.97 20.01
C GLY A 85 11.35 -0.38 20.72
N ILE A 86 12.52 -0.99 20.93
CA ILE A 86 12.71 -2.20 21.73
C ILE A 86 13.83 -1.90 22.73
N GLY A 87 13.58 -2.17 24.02
CA GLY A 87 14.61 -2.15 25.06
C GLY A 87 15.17 -3.56 25.26
N LEU A 88 16.48 -3.69 25.22
CA LEU A 88 17.20 -4.91 25.58
C LEU A 88 18.08 -4.60 26.79
N THR A 89 18.07 -5.46 27.80
CA THR A 89 19.01 -5.35 28.94
C THR A 89 20.33 -6.03 28.59
N ASP A 90 21.41 -5.57 29.22
CA ASP A 90 22.75 -6.15 29.02
C ASP A 90 22.77 -7.63 29.39
N GLU A 91 22.05 -8.01 30.45
CA GLU A 91 21.91 -9.41 30.84
C GLU A 91 21.22 -10.26 29.80
N ALA A 92 20.17 -9.71 29.15
CA ALA A 92 19.45 -10.42 28.07
C ALA A 92 20.33 -10.62 26.82
N VAL A 93 21.19 -9.67 26.51
CA VAL A 93 22.13 -9.77 25.39
C VAL A 93 23.25 -10.76 25.71
N LEU A 94 23.77 -10.76 26.94
CA LEU A 94 24.90 -11.62 27.37
C LEU A 94 24.50 -13.07 27.61
N SER A 95 23.33 -13.28 28.26
CA SER A 95 22.87 -14.62 28.66
C SER A 95 21.82 -15.20 27.72
N GLY A 96 21.29 -14.43 26.78
CA GLY A 96 20.28 -14.86 25.84
C GLY A 96 20.80 -15.94 24.88
N TYR A 97 20.05 -17.04 24.75
CA TYR A 97 20.34 -18.06 23.76
C TYR A 97 19.98 -17.54 22.35
N GLY A 98 20.91 -17.63 21.41
CA GLY A 98 20.72 -17.15 20.06
C GLY A 98 21.27 -15.72 19.82
N ASN A 99 20.60 -14.93 18.98
CA ASN A 99 20.98 -13.54 18.68
C ASN A 99 19.82 -12.57 18.96
N PRO A 100 19.64 -12.13 20.21
CA PRO A 100 18.52 -11.23 20.59
C PRO A 100 18.52 -9.92 19.82
N VAL A 101 19.71 -9.36 19.53
CA VAL A 101 19.85 -8.09 18.78
C VAL A 101 19.41 -8.26 17.31
N GLY A 102 19.83 -9.35 16.68
CA GLY A 102 19.42 -9.66 15.31
C GLY A 102 17.92 -9.91 15.16
N GLU A 103 17.32 -10.57 16.16
CA GLU A 103 15.87 -10.79 16.22
C GLU A 103 15.11 -9.47 16.45
N ALA A 104 15.59 -8.63 17.37
CA ALA A 104 15.04 -7.30 17.61
C ALA A 104 15.00 -6.46 16.31
N ASN A 105 16.09 -6.45 15.54
CA ASN A 105 16.15 -5.75 14.25
C ASN A 105 15.16 -6.33 13.25
N THR A 106 14.97 -7.63 13.24
CA THR A 106 14.02 -8.30 12.35
C THR A 106 12.57 -7.93 12.70
N GLN A 107 12.25 -7.90 13.98
CA GLN A 107 10.92 -7.52 14.48
C GLN A 107 10.63 -6.02 14.29
N LEU A 108 11.62 -5.14 14.49
CA LEU A 108 11.48 -3.71 14.21
C LEU A 108 11.19 -3.46 12.72
N ALA A 109 11.95 -4.07 11.81
CA ALA A 109 11.71 -3.95 10.38
C ALA A 109 10.30 -4.48 10.01
N GLN A 110 9.87 -5.58 10.61
CA GLN A 110 8.54 -6.13 10.39
C GLN A 110 7.43 -5.23 10.93
N ALA A 111 7.61 -4.62 12.09
CA ALA A 111 6.63 -3.71 12.67
C ALA A 111 6.43 -2.45 11.82
N ILE A 112 7.50 -1.87 11.28
CA ILE A 112 7.43 -0.71 10.39
C ILE A 112 6.78 -1.10 9.06
N ALA A 113 7.21 -2.20 8.45
CA ALA A 113 6.63 -2.68 7.18
C ALA A 113 5.12 -2.97 7.33
N ALA A 114 4.72 -3.64 8.41
CA ALA A 114 3.31 -3.91 8.69
C ALA A 114 2.50 -2.61 8.89
N LYS A 115 3.07 -1.59 9.52
CA LYS A 115 2.40 -0.29 9.68
C LYS A 115 2.17 0.39 8.34
N VAL A 116 3.17 0.38 7.46
CA VAL A 116 3.06 0.97 6.12
C VAL A 116 2.02 0.22 5.28
N ASP A 117 2.08 -1.10 5.24
CA ASP A 117 1.11 -1.92 4.48
C ASP A 117 -0.32 -1.75 5.01
N ASN A 118 -0.51 -1.67 6.33
CA ASN A 118 -1.83 -1.43 6.93
C ASN A 118 -2.36 -0.04 6.56
N ASP A 119 -1.53 1.00 6.59
CA ASP A 119 -1.94 2.35 6.17
C ASP A 119 -2.32 2.38 4.67
N CYS A 120 -1.63 1.61 3.83
CA CYS A 120 -2.01 1.45 2.42
C CYS A 120 -3.37 0.75 2.27
N MET A 121 -3.61 -0.31 3.04
CA MET A 121 -4.90 -1.01 3.04
C MET A 121 -6.03 -0.12 3.55
N ASP A 122 -5.81 0.64 4.63
CA ASP A 122 -6.79 1.61 5.15
C ASP A 122 -7.12 2.66 4.09
N ALA A 123 -6.12 3.14 3.33
CA ALA A 123 -6.33 4.08 2.23
C ALA A 123 -7.15 3.46 1.08
N LEU A 124 -6.89 2.20 0.71
CA LEU A 124 -7.67 1.48 -0.30
C LEU A 124 -9.15 1.36 0.10
N GLN A 125 -9.44 1.13 1.39
CA GLN A 125 -10.82 1.05 1.88
C GLN A 125 -11.60 2.38 1.79
N THR A 126 -10.91 3.50 1.58
CA THR A 126 -11.56 4.81 1.37
C THR A 126 -11.89 5.09 -0.10
N ALA A 127 -11.65 4.15 -1.01
CA ALA A 127 -11.99 4.28 -2.42
C ALA A 127 -13.50 4.46 -2.61
N SER A 128 -13.89 5.22 -3.64
CA SER A 128 -15.30 5.45 -3.98
C SER A 128 -15.94 4.25 -4.69
N LEU A 129 -15.12 3.45 -5.38
CA LEU A 129 -15.57 2.25 -6.07
C LEU A 129 -15.53 1.08 -5.10
N ILE A 130 -16.70 0.59 -4.70
CA ILE A 130 -16.84 -0.48 -3.72
C ILE A 130 -17.78 -1.56 -4.28
N TYR A 131 -17.31 -2.79 -4.32
CA TYR A 131 -18.12 -3.98 -4.48
C TYR A 131 -18.25 -4.67 -3.12
N ASP A 132 -19.47 -4.74 -2.59
CA ASP A 132 -19.73 -5.34 -1.28
C ASP A 132 -20.42 -6.69 -1.44
N ASP A 133 -19.67 -7.76 -1.22
CA ASP A 133 -20.17 -9.13 -1.09
C ASP A 133 -19.76 -9.74 0.26
N SER A 134 -19.78 -8.94 1.32
CA SER A 134 -19.33 -9.31 2.66
C SER A 134 -20.13 -10.43 3.31
N GLN A 135 -21.34 -10.73 2.81
CA GLN A 135 -22.21 -11.78 3.32
C GLN A 135 -21.95 -13.16 2.66
N ALA A 136 -21.18 -13.21 1.58
CA ALA A 136 -20.85 -14.43 0.86
C ALA A 136 -19.37 -14.83 1.01
N GLN A 137 -19.06 -16.07 0.64
CA GLN A 137 -17.67 -16.49 0.50
C GLN A 137 -17.11 -15.97 -0.81
N ILE A 138 -15.83 -15.59 -0.81
CA ILE A 138 -15.17 -15.17 -2.03
C ILE A 138 -15.28 -16.25 -3.12
N SER A 139 -15.73 -15.87 -4.30
CA SER A 139 -15.95 -16.75 -5.45
C SER A 139 -15.30 -16.16 -6.71
N TYR A 140 -15.18 -16.98 -7.76
CA TYR A 140 -14.70 -16.52 -9.07
C TYR A 140 -15.62 -15.43 -9.63
N ASN A 141 -16.94 -15.64 -9.58
CA ASN A 141 -17.93 -14.68 -10.08
C ASN A 141 -17.83 -13.33 -9.36
N ALA A 142 -17.69 -13.34 -8.03
CA ALA A 142 -17.52 -12.10 -7.27
C ALA A 142 -16.26 -11.30 -7.68
N ILE A 143 -15.18 -12.01 -8.07
CA ILE A 143 -13.97 -11.34 -8.59
C ILE A 143 -14.24 -10.75 -9.97
N VAL A 144 -14.93 -11.46 -10.84
CA VAL A 144 -15.30 -10.97 -12.18
C VAL A 144 -16.18 -9.74 -12.06
N ASP A 145 -17.25 -9.81 -11.26
CA ASP A 145 -18.17 -8.70 -11.02
C ASP A 145 -17.44 -7.47 -10.45
N ALA A 146 -16.48 -7.68 -9.55
CA ALA A 146 -15.66 -6.60 -9.01
C ALA A 146 -14.72 -5.97 -10.06
N VAL A 147 -14.23 -6.77 -11.01
CA VAL A 147 -13.40 -6.27 -12.12
C VAL A 147 -14.26 -5.48 -13.11
N ASP A 148 -15.47 -5.92 -13.39
CA ASP A 148 -16.39 -5.24 -14.30
C ASP A 148 -16.78 -3.83 -13.83
N LEU A 149 -16.74 -3.59 -12.50
CA LEU A 149 -16.99 -2.25 -11.97
C LEU A 149 -15.97 -1.17 -12.40
N PHE A 150 -14.83 -1.56 -12.94
CA PHE A 150 -13.85 -0.57 -13.42
C PHE A 150 -14.24 0.06 -14.76
N GLU A 151 -15.19 -0.53 -15.50
CA GLU A 151 -15.72 -0.01 -16.77
C GLU A 151 -14.62 0.50 -17.74
N GLU A 152 -13.46 -0.16 -17.75
CA GLU A 152 -12.32 0.25 -18.57
C GLU A 152 -12.49 -0.23 -20.02
N GLU A 153 -12.99 0.64 -20.87
CA GLU A 153 -13.07 0.39 -22.32
C GLU A 153 -11.73 0.60 -23.04
N MET A 154 -10.89 1.49 -22.52
CA MET A 154 -9.60 1.83 -23.10
C MET A 154 -8.44 1.56 -22.13
N GLY A 155 -7.74 0.49 -22.41
CA GLY A 155 -6.47 0.17 -21.75
C GLY A 155 -6.63 -0.82 -20.60
N CYS A 156 -6.16 -2.03 -20.84
CA CYS A 156 -6.01 -3.03 -19.77
C CYS A 156 -4.87 -2.60 -18.85
N SER A 157 -5.20 -1.95 -17.75
CA SER A 157 -4.24 -1.79 -16.65
C SER A 157 -4.16 -3.09 -15.86
N ASP A 158 -2.97 -3.48 -15.45
CA ASP A 158 -2.78 -4.63 -14.58
C ASP A 158 -3.53 -4.41 -13.25
N LYS A 159 -4.38 -5.36 -12.89
CA LYS A 159 -5.14 -5.35 -11.64
C LYS A 159 -4.50 -6.30 -10.64
N VAL A 160 -4.37 -5.87 -9.41
CA VAL A 160 -3.77 -6.66 -8.32
C VAL A 160 -4.81 -6.89 -7.24
N LEU A 161 -5.01 -8.16 -6.89
CA LEU A 161 -5.96 -8.57 -5.85
C LEU A 161 -5.21 -8.88 -4.54
N PHE A 162 -5.48 -8.12 -3.50
CA PHE A 162 -4.97 -8.39 -2.15
C PHE A 162 -6.01 -9.16 -1.35
N ILE A 163 -5.70 -10.41 -0.99
CA ILE A 163 -6.61 -11.28 -0.24
C ILE A 163 -5.91 -11.94 0.95
N HIS A 164 -6.69 -12.27 1.96
CA HIS A 164 -6.19 -13.00 3.10
C HIS A 164 -5.93 -14.48 2.74
N PRO A 165 -4.90 -15.17 3.30
CA PRO A 165 -4.61 -16.58 3.02
C PRO A 165 -5.80 -17.53 3.17
N LYS A 166 -6.74 -17.26 4.08
CA LYS A 166 -7.97 -18.03 4.21
C LYS A 166 -8.89 -17.93 2.99
N GLN A 167 -8.94 -16.75 2.36
CA GLN A 167 -9.70 -16.53 1.13
C GLN A 167 -9.06 -17.24 -0.07
N VAL A 168 -7.72 -17.28 -0.14
CA VAL A 168 -7.01 -18.11 -1.12
C VAL A 168 -7.42 -19.59 -1.01
N THR A 169 -7.55 -20.10 0.21
CA THR A 169 -8.01 -21.48 0.43
C THR A 169 -9.45 -21.69 -0.03
N GLN A 170 -10.32 -20.69 0.13
CA GLN A 170 -11.69 -20.74 -0.36
C GLN A 170 -11.75 -20.76 -1.89
N LEU A 171 -10.99 -19.88 -2.55
CA LEU A 171 -10.88 -19.85 -4.02
C LEU A 171 -10.36 -21.17 -4.59
N ARG A 172 -9.33 -21.74 -3.97
CA ARG A 172 -8.79 -23.05 -4.40
C ARG A 172 -9.79 -24.22 -4.28
N LYS A 173 -10.84 -24.06 -3.51
CA LYS A 173 -11.93 -25.04 -3.38
C LYS A 173 -13.09 -24.76 -4.32
N ASN A 174 -13.10 -23.61 -4.98
CA ASN A 174 -14.15 -23.25 -5.92
C ASN A 174 -13.90 -23.97 -7.27
N PRO A 175 -14.85 -24.78 -7.77
CA PRO A 175 -14.70 -25.52 -9.02
C PRO A 175 -14.48 -24.61 -10.23
N ASP A 176 -15.14 -23.45 -10.26
CA ASP A 176 -15.07 -22.50 -11.36
C ASP A 176 -13.67 -21.87 -11.47
N PHE A 177 -13.01 -21.68 -10.32
CA PHE A 177 -11.64 -21.18 -10.29
C PHE A 177 -10.61 -22.23 -10.74
N LEU A 178 -10.88 -23.52 -10.48
CA LEU A 178 -10.03 -24.64 -10.89
C LEU A 178 -10.18 -24.99 -12.36
N SER A 179 -11.33 -24.68 -12.97
CA SER A 179 -11.62 -24.98 -14.38
C SER A 179 -11.24 -23.83 -15.34
N ALA A 180 -10.68 -22.73 -14.82
CA ALA A 180 -10.27 -21.58 -15.58
C ALA A 180 -8.84 -21.70 -16.19
N ASP A 181 -8.18 -22.86 -16.05
CA ASP A 181 -6.87 -23.21 -16.65
C ASP A 181 -7.04 -23.91 -18.01
#